data_0ad54b139af631117f7e62a4670bd36d
#
_entry.id   0ad54b139af631117f7e62a4670bd36d
#
_cell.length_a   1.000
_cell.length_b   1.000
_cell.length_c   1.000
_cell.angle_alpha   90.00
_cell.angle_beta   90.00
_cell.angle_gamma   90.00
#
_symmetry.space_group_name_H-M   'P 1'
#
loop_
_entity.id
_entity.type
_entity.pdbx_description
1 polymer ?
#
loop_
_entity_poly.entity_id
_entity_poly.type
_entity_poly.pdbx_seq_one_letter_code
_entity_poly.pdbx_strand_id
1 'polypeptide(L)'
;MKHARKDYDRIQDPAGKIPENEPVFLIRGQDLAAPAALRAYAMEAHRCGAEQNIIEATLRQAREMEKWQRECARKTPDMPRLCGSDPV
;
A
#
# COMPACT_ATOMS: atom_id res chain seq x y z
N MET A 1 13.87 -6.36 2.40
CA MET A 1 12.48 -6.02 2.01
C MET A 1 12.38 -6.16 0.49
N LYS A 2 11.38 -6.88 0.05
CA LYS A 2 11.15 -7.13 -1.37
C LYS A 2 9.82 -6.53 -1.80
N HIS A 3 9.87 -5.44 -2.54
CA HIS A 3 8.67 -4.76 -3.03
C HIS A 3 8.11 -5.44 -4.27
N ALA A 4 6.80 -5.50 -4.37
CA ALA A 4 6.15 -6.03 -5.57
C ALA A 4 6.43 -5.15 -6.79
N ARG A 5 6.62 -3.84 -6.56
CA ARG A 5 6.96 -2.89 -7.61
C ARG A 5 8.37 -2.38 -7.35
N LYS A 6 9.21 -2.41 -8.36
CA LYS A 6 10.62 -1.98 -8.22
C LYS A 6 10.77 -0.48 -8.03
N ASP A 7 9.80 0.30 -8.49
CA ASP A 7 9.83 1.75 -8.31
C ASP A 7 9.54 2.18 -6.87
N TYR A 8 9.20 1.23 -5.97
CA TYR A 8 8.95 1.51 -4.56
C TYR A 8 10.07 1.04 -3.64
N ASP A 9 11.22 0.70 -4.20
CA ASP A 9 12.31 0.15 -3.40
C ASP A 9 13.00 1.19 -2.51
N ARG A 10 12.60 2.46 -2.59
CA ARG A 10 13.11 3.51 -1.71
C ARG A 10 12.29 3.71 -0.45
N ILE A 11 11.30 2.89 -0.23
CA ILE A 11 10.54 2.92 1.03
C ILE A 11 11.48 2.60 2.17
N GLN A 12 11.40 3.41 3.22
CA GLN A 12 12.39 3.37 4.29
C GLN A 12 12.02 2.40 5.40
N ASP A 13 13.05 1.79 5.95
CA ASP A 13 12.94 0.95 7.13
C ASP A 13 14.09 1.35 8.05
N PRO A 14 14.01 2.54 8.70
CA PRO A 14 15.14 3.08 9.45
C PRO A 14 15.54 2.21 10.65
N ALA A 15 14.61 1.41 11.18
CA ALA A 15 14.94 0.51 12.28
C ALA A 15 15.57 -0.81 11.80
N GLY A 16 15.61 -1.04 10.48
CA GLY A 16 16.20 -2.24 9.91
C GLY A 16 15.50 -3.52 10.33
N LYS A 17 14.19 -3.46 10.52
CA LYS A 17 13.43 -4.61 11.05
C LYS A 17 12.94 -5.55 9.97
N ILE A 18 12.95 -5.12 8.72
CA ILE A 18 12.44 -5.92 7.61
C ILE A 18 13.60 -6.60 6.90
N PRO A 19 13.71 -7.94 6.96
CA PRO A 19 14.79 -8.64 6.27
C PRO A 19 14.77 -8.41 4.76
N GLU A 20 15.93 -8.54 4.12
CA GLU A 20 16.03 -8.32 2.67
C GLU A 20 15.15 -9.25 1.87
N ASN A 21 14.97 -10.48 2.33
CA ASN A 21 14.19 -11.48 1.62
C ASN A 21 12.70 -11.44 1.94
N GLU A 22 12.26 -10.55 2.84
CA GLU A 22 10.84 -10.48 3.19
C GLU A 22 10.07 -9.71 2.12
N PRO A 23 9.04 -10.31 1.50
CA PRO A 23 8.22 -9.59 0.52
C PRO A 23 7.35 -8.54 1.21
N VAL A 24 7.22 -7.39 0.58
CA VAL A 24 6.36 -6.31 1.07
C VAL A 24 5.52 -5.78 -0.10
N PHE A 25 4.46 -5.06 0.23
CA PHE A 25 3.59 -4.46 -0.77
C PHE A 25 3.15 -3.07 -0.31
N LEU A 26 3.45 -2.06 -1.09
CA LEU A 26 3.01 -0.69 -0.82
C LEU A 26 1.81 -0.35 -1.69
N ILE A 27 0.82 0.29 -1.10
CA ILE A 27 -0.38 0.75 -1.83
C ILE A 27 -0.45 2.27 -1.70
N ARG A 28 -0.51 2.96 -2.85
CA ARG A 28 -0.55 4.42 -2.86
C ARG A 28 -1.97 4.96 -2.73
N GLY A 29 -2.10 6.16 -2.18
CA GLY A 29 -3.40 6.81 -2.03
C GLY A 29 -4.13 7.07 -3.33
N GLN A 30 -3.43 7.24 -4.46
CA GLN A 30 -4.07 7.45 -5.75
C GLN A 30 -4.66 6.17 -6.36
N ASP A 31 -4.28 5.01 -5.83
CA ASP A 31 -4.71 3.72 -6.35
C ASP A 31 -6.19 3.51 -6.05
N LEU A 32 -6.99 3.30 -7.10
CA LEU A 32 -8.43 3.09 -6.94
C LEU A 32 -8.75 1.89 -6.04
N ALA A 33 -7.87 0.90 -5.98
CA ALA A 33 -8.08 -0.27 -5.14
C ALA A 33 -7.69 -0.03 -3.68
N ALA A 34 -6.97 1.07 -3.37
CA ALA A 34 -6.39 1.26 -2.06
C ALA A 34 -7.40 1.30 -0.91
N PRO A 35 -8.48 2.11 -0.99
CA PRO A 35 -9.40 2.17 0.15
C PRO A 35 -10.04 0.82 0.47
N ALA A 36 -10.48 0.08 -0.55
CA ALA A 36 -11.08 -1.24 -0.34
C ALA A 36 -10.06 -2.24 0.20
N ALA A 37 -8.82 -2.17 -0.29
CA ALA A 37 -7.75 -3.04 0.18
C ALA A 37 -7.46 -2.80 1.65
N LEU A 38 -7.41 -1.53 2.06
CA LEU A 38 -7.16 -1.20 3.47
C LEU A 38 -8.32 -1.65 4.36
N ARG A 39 -9.56 -1.51 3.89
CA ARG A 39 -10.70 -1.99 4.66
C ARG A 39 -10.69 -3.49 4.82
N ALA A 40 -10.32 -4.22 3.76
CA ALA A 40 -10.18 -5.67 3.83
C ALA A 40 -9.06 -6.06 4.80
N TYR A 41 -7.93 -5.34 4.77
CA TYR A 41 -6.85 -5.56 5.72
C TYR A 41 -7.33 -5.36 7.15
N ALA A 42 -8.08 -4.28 7.40
CA ALA A 42 -8.58 -3.98 8.75
C ALA A 42 -9.49 -5.10 9.28
N MET A 43 -10.36 -5.61 8.41
CA MET A 43 -11.25 -6.73 8.80
C MET A 43 -10.45 -7.99 9.10
N GLU A 44 -9.47 -8.29 8.28
CA GLU A 44 -8.64 -9.47 8.48
C GLU A 44 -7.74 -9.31 9.72
N ALA A 45 -7.21 -8.11 9.94
CA ALA A 45 -6.42 -7.81 11.13
C ALA A 45 -7.24 -8.03 12.39
N HIS A 46 -8.51 -7.58 12.37
CA HIS A 46 -9.41 -7.81 13.50
C HIS A 46 -9.61 -9.31 13.74
N ARG A 47 -9.84 -10.07 12.67
CA ARG A 47 -10.02 -11.52 12.77
C ARG A 47 -8.77 -12.20 13.33
N CYS A 48 -7.59 -11.67 13.02
CA CYS A 48 -6.32 -12.22 13.51
C CYS A 48 -5.97 -11.78 14.93
N GLY A 49 -6.80 -10.95 15.56
CA GLY A 49 -6.55 -10.49 16.92
C GLY A 49 -5.59 -9.31 17.00
N ALA A 50 -5.47 -8.52 15.94
CA ALA A 50 -4.59 -7.36 15.96
C ALA A 50 -5.07 -6.30 16.95
N GLU A 51 -4.15 -5.45 17.39
CA GLU A 51 -4.47 -4.35 18.28
C GLU A 51 -5.44 -3.38 17.63
N GLN A 52 -6.32 -2.80 18.43
CA GLN A 52 -7.32 -1.87 17.93
C GLN A 52 -6.67 -0.65 17.26
N ASN A 53 -5.50 -0.24 17.72
CA ASN A 53 -4.79 0.92 17.15
C ASN A 53 -4.48 0.75 15.67
N ILE A 54 -4.01 -0.43 15.25
CA ILE A 54 -3.68 -0.63 13.84
C ILE A 54 -4.95 -0.72 12.99
N ILE A 55 -6.01 -1.28 13.54
CA ILE A 55 -7.29 -1.37 12.84
C ILE A 55 -7.84 0.03 12.58
N GLU A 56 -7.87 0.87 13.62
CA GLU A 56 -8.37 2.24 13.49
C GLU A 56 -7.50 3.08 12.57
N ALA A 57 -6.18 2.94 12.68
CA ALA A 57 -5.26 3.67 11.81
C ALA A 57 -5.46 3.28 10.35
N THR A 58 -5.69 2.01 10.08
CA THR A 58 -5.92 1.51 8.73
C THR A 58 -7.23 2.06 8.16
N LEU A 59 -8.30 2.06 8.95
CA LEU A 59 -9.59 2.59 8.50
C LEU A 59 -9.52 4.10 8.27
N ARG A 60 -8.81 4.81 9.15
CA ARG A 60 -8.59 6.25 8.98
C ARG A 60 -7.83 6.53 7.69
N GLN A 61 -6.79 5.74 7.43
CA GLN A 61 -6.00 5.92 6.22
C GLN A 61 -6.83 5.63 4.97
N ALA A 62 -7.72 4.66 5.00
CA ALA A 62 -8.62 4.40 3.89
C ALA A 62 -9.48 5.62 3.58
N ARG A 63 -10.00 6.29 4.62
CA ARG A 63 -10.78 7.53 4.43
C ARG A 63 -9.93 8.65 3.87
N GLU A 64 -8.69 8.78 4.34
CA GLU A 64 -7.77 9.81 3.82
C GLU A 64 -7.44 9.56 2.36
N MET A 65 -7.27 8.30 1.96
CA MET A 65 -7.02 7.96 0.56
C MET A 65 -8.22 8.30 -0.31
N GLU A 66 -9.43 8.03 0.16
CA GLU A 66 -10.65 8.39 -0.60
C GLU A 66 -10.76 9.90 -0.76
N LYS A 67 -10.48 10.65 0.30
CA LYS A 67 -10.50 12.10 0.25
C LYS A 67 -9.48 12.61 -0.76
N TRP A 68 -8.27 12.09 -0.70
CA TRP A 68 -7.20 12.49 -1.62
C TRP A 68 -7.57 12.21 -3.08
N GLN A 69 -8.20 11.05 -3.34
CA GLN A 69 -8.64 10.70 -4.68
C GLN A 69 -9.69 11.66 -5.21
N ARG A 70 -10.61 12.11 -4.36
CA ARG A 70 -11.63 13.08 -4.77
C ARG A 70 -11.03 14.45 -5.06
N GLU A 71 -10.02 14.85 -4.29
CA GLU A 71 -9.48 16.22 -4.35
C GLU A 71 -8.29 16.35 -5.29
N CYS A 72 -7.55 15.31 -5.51
CA CYS A 72 -6.29 15.38 -6.24
C CYS A 72 -6.29 14.49 -7.48
N ALA A 73 -6.22 13.18 -7.30
CA ALA A 73 -6.08 12.26 -8.42
C ALA A 73 -6.42 10.84 -8.02
N ARG A 74 -6.85 10.05 -9.00
CA ARG A 74 -7.05 8.63 -8.80
C ARG A 74 -6.57 7.90 -10.04
N LYS A 75 -6.14 6.65 -9.88
CA LYS A 75 -5.54 5.90 -10.96
C LYS A 75 -5.84 4.43 -10.82
N THR A 76 -6.13 3.76 -11.93
CA THR A 76 -6.21 2.31 -11.95
C THR A 76 -4.83 1.74 -11.69
N PRO A 77 -4.72 0.71 -10.83
CA PRO A 77 -3.41 0.12 -10.54
C PRO A 77 -2.71 -0.37 -11.81
N ASP A 78 -1.40 -0.17 -11.86
CA ASP A 78 -0.60 -0.62 -12.98
C ASP A 78 0.80 -1.03 -12.49
N MET A 79 1.60 -1.51 -13.40
CA MET A 79 3.00 -1.82 -13.14
C MET A 79 3.88 -0.76 -13.80
N PRO A 80 5.05 -0.47 -13.23
CA PRO A 80 5.96 0.50 -13.85
C PRO A 80 6.48 -0.02 -15.17
N ARG A 81 6.68 0.89 -16.11
CA ARG A 81 7.38 0.57 -17.34
C ARG A 81 8.85 0.76 -17.09
N LEU A 82 9.59 -0.32 -17.17
CA LEU A 82 11.03 -0.26 -16.98
C LEU A 82 11.68 0.13 -18.31
N CYS A 83 12.76 0.86 -18.20
CA CYS A 83 13.52 1.26 -19.37
C CYS A 83 13.87 0.03 -20.20
N GLY A 84 13.53 0.07 -21.49
CA GLY A 84 13.80 -1.05 -22.38
C GLY A 84 12.82 -2.18 -22.31
N SER A 85 11.91 -2.10 -21.40
CA SER A 85 10.91 -3.12 -21.26
C SER A 85 9.68 -2.88 -22.03
N ASP A 86 9.37 -1.98 -22.45
CA ASP A 86 8.20 -1.61 -22.89
C ASP A 86 7.50 -2.28 -23.65
N PRO A 87 6.92 -2.13 -23.56
CA PRO A 87 6.02 -2.07 -23.53
C PRO A 87 5.23 -2.73 -23.52
N VAL A 88 5.27 -2.92 -23.36
CA VAL A 88 4.57 -3.44 -23.30
C VAL A 88 3.62 -3.60 -23.50
#